data_dbf20dff1608e9b43da346f9edb098cd
#
_entry.id   dbf20dff1608e9b43da346f9edb098cd
#
_cell.length_a   1.000
_cell.length_b   1.000
_cell.length_c   1.000
_cell.angle_alpha   90.00
_cell.angle_beta   90.00
_cell.angle_gamma   90.00
#
_symmetry.space_group_name_H-M   'P 1'
#
loop_
_entity.id
_entity.type
_entity.pdbx_description
1 polymer ?
#
loop_
_entity_poly.entity_id
_entity_poly.type
_entity_poly.pdbx_seq_one_letter_code
_entity_poly.pdbx_strand_id
1 'polypeptide(L)'
;MDTTTLAAYDSNAAAYAAEWLGQEPPADMYALLAKWFTPGPTADVGCGAGRDTAWLAAHSFDARGFDASAGLLAQARAAHPALRFDLAALPDLDGVERGAFQNVMCETVVMHLDPAQVGPSVRSLLALLRAGGTLYLSWRVTDDASKRDPSGRLYAAFDKSVVTDVLAPGDAILHDEERVSVSSGKRVQRLVVRRGD
;
A
#
# COMPACT_ATOMS: atom_id res chain seq x y z
N MET A 1 1.31 8.85 9.74
CA MET A 1 0.19 9.19 8.82
C MET A 1 -0.17 10.65 9.00
N ASP A 2 -0.45 11.38 7.90
CA ASP A 2 -0.96 12.77 7.98
C ASP A 2 -2.38 12.79 8.57
N THR A 3 -2.56 13.55 9.66
CA THR A 3 -3.81 13.53 10.43
C THR A 3 -5.01 14.09 9.67
N THR A 4 -4.79 15.11 8.81
CA THR A 4 -5.84 15.69 7.97
C THR A 4 -6.29 14.70 6.91
N THR A 5 -5.36 13.99 6.29
CA THR A 5 -5.66 12.91 5.34
C THR A 5 -6.45 11.78 6.01
N LEU A 6 -6.03 11.35 7.21
CA LEU A 6 -6.74 10.33 7.96
C LEU A 6 -8.18 10.74 8.28
N ALA A 7 -8.36 11.97 8.77
CA ALA A 7 -9.69 12.52 9.04
C ALA A 7 -10.57 12.59 7.78
N ALA A 8 -10.00 12.93 6.62
CA ALA A 8 -10.72 12.94 5.35
C ALA A 8 -11.21 11.52 4.95
N TYR A 9 -10.38 10.50 5.14
CA TYR A 9 -10.76 9.11 4.89
C TYR A 9 -11.82 8.61 5.87
N ASP A 10 -11.67 8.87 7.16
CA ASP A 10 -12.65 8.46 8.17
C ASP A 10 -14.03 9.10 7.95
N SER A 11 -14.03 10.41 7.67
CA SER A 11 -15.28 11.17 7.48
C SER A 11 -16.07 10.75 6.24
N ASN A 12 -15.40 10.21 5.21
CA ASN A 12 -16.00 9.85 3.93
C ASN A 12 -15.84 8.37 3.59
N ALA A 13 -15.58 7.52 4.58
CA ALA A 13 -15.21 6.12 4.38
C ALA A 13 -16.22 5.34 3.52
N ALA A 14 -17.53 5.54 3.74
CA ALA A 14 -18.57 4.86 2.95
C ALA A 14 -18.56 5.30 1.47
N ALA A 15 -18.34 6.59 1.20
CA ALA A 15 -18.28 7.10 -0.17
C ALA A 15 -17.03 6.58 -0.91
N TYR A 16 -15.86 6.59 -0.26
CA TYR A 16 -14.63 6.01 -0.82
C TYR A 16 -14.76 4.51 -1.05
N ALA A 17 -15.36 3.77 -0.10
CA ALA A 17 -15.58 2.35 -0.26
C ALA A 17 -16.47 2.04 -1.47
N ALA A 18 -17.59 2.76 -1.61
CA ALA A 18 -18.50 2.59 -2.76
C ALA A 18 -17.81 2.91 -4.08
N GLU A 19 -17.01 4.00 -4.12
CA GLU A 19 -16.22 4.36 -5.30
C GLU A 19 -15.22 3.27 -5.68
N TRP A 20 -14.38 2.82 -4.75
CA TRP A 20 -13.28 1.89 -5.05
C TRP A 20 -13.74 0.47 -5.32
N LEU A 21 -14.79 0.00 -4.63
CA LEU A 21 -15.37 -1.32 -4.89
C LEU A 21 -16.15 -1.36 -6.22
N GLY A 22 -16.63 -0.20 -6.70
CA GLY A 22 -17.29 -0.07 -8.00
C GLY A 22 -16.38 0.23 -9.19
N GLN A 23 -15.08 0.50 -8.94
CA GLN A 23 -14.12 0.76 -10.02
C GLN A 23 -13.72 -0.53 -10.76
N GLU A 24 -13.35 -0.37 -12.04
CA GLU A 24 -12.70 -1.43 -12.79
C GLU A 24 -11.44 -1.92 -12.05
N PRO A 25 -11.22 -3.24 -11.95
CA PRO A 25 -10.06 -3.79 -11.30
C PRO A 25 -8.77 -3.29 -11.94
N PRO A 26 -7.72 -2.97 -11.16
CA PRO A 26 -6.43 -2.54 -11.68
C PRO A 26 -5.64 -3.73 -12.25
N ALA A 27 -6.09 -4.24 -13.42
CA ALA A 27 -5.56 -5.47 -14.03
C ALA A 27 -4.05 -5.43 -14.26
N ASP A 28 -3.50 -4.25 -14.57
CA ASP A 28 -2.07 -4.03 -14.76
C ASP A 28 -1.27 -4.18 -13.45
N MET A 29 -1.81 -3.75 -12.33
CA MET A 29 -1.24 -3.98 -11.00
C MET A 29 -1.33 -5.46 -10.64
N TYR A 30 -2.49 -6.06 -10.80
CA TYR A 30 -2.68 -7.49 -10.48
C TYR A 30 -1.77 -8.40 -11.29
N ALA A 31 -1.47 -8.06 -12.55
CA ALA A 31 -0.49 -8.78 -13.35
C ALA A 31 0.93 -8.71 -12.75
N LEU A 32 1.33 -7.58 -12.15
CA LEU A 32 2.61 -7.47 -11.43
C LEU A 32 2.62 -8.31 -10.16
N LEU A 33 1.52 -8.28 -9.36
CA LEU A 33 1.42 -9.12 -8.15
C LEU A 33 1.48 -10.61 -8.53
N ALA A 34 0.72 -11.05 -9.52
CA ALA A 34 0.74 -12.43 -9.99
C ALA A 34 2.12 -12.88 -10.52
N LYS A 35 2.89 -11.95 -11.10
CA LYS A 35 4.24 -12.24 -11.61
C LYS A 35 5.28 -12.39 -10.50
N TRP A 36 5.20 -11.55 -9.46
CA TRP A 36 6.31 -11.40 -8.52
C TRP A 36 6.03 -11.93 -7.11
N PHE A 37 4.76 -12.03 -6.72
CA PHE A 37 4.38 -12.60 -5.44
C PHE A 37 4.40 -14.14 -5.52
N THR A 38 4.75 -14.75 -4.39
CA THR A 38 4.69 -16.21 -4.23
C THR A 38 3.63 -16.56 -3.19
N PRO A 39 2.97 -17.74 -3.28
CA PRO A 39 1.97 -18.14 -2.29
C PRO A 39 2.50 -18.06 -0.87
N GLY A 40 1.69 -17.54 0.05
CA GLY A 40 2.06 -17.43 1.46
C GLY A 40 1.39 -16.22 2.16
N PRO A 41 1.73 -15.99 3.43
CA PRO A 41 1.21 -14.87 4.21
C PRO A 41 1.49 -13.54 3.49
N THR A 42 0.45 -12.75 3.27
CA THR A 42 0.53 -11.51 2.50
C THR A 42 -0.14 -10.38 3.25
N ALA A 43 0.61 -9.30 3.51
CA ALA A 43 0.09 -8.07 4.10
C ALA A 43 -0.30 -7.08 3.00
N ASP A 44 -1.52 -6.53 3.09
CA ASP A 44 -2.00 -5.40 2.30
C ASP A 44 -2.05 -4.17 3.22
N VAL A 45 -1.04 -3.31 3.12
CA VAL A 45 -0.87 -2.14 4.00
C VAL A 45 -1.44 -0.89 3.33
N GLY A 46 -2.43 -0.28 3.96
CA GLY A 46 -3.29 0.74 3.38
C GLY A 46 -4.40 0.11 2.54
N CYS A 47 -5.00 -0.97 3.06
CA CYS A 47 -5.97 -1.80 2.35
C CYS A 47 -7.30 -1.10 2.03
N GLY A 48 -7.58 0.06 2.64
CA GLY A 48 -8.81 0.80 2.43
C GLY A 48 -10.05 -0.04 2.70
N ALA A 49 -10.94 -0.14 1.71
CA ALA A 49 -12.18 -0.94 1.76
C ALA A 49 -11.97 -2.44 1.45
N GLY A 50 -10.73 -2.92 1.32
CA GLY A 50 -10.40 -4.34 1.20
C GLY A 50 -10.49 -4.94 -0.20
N ARG A 51 -10.66 -4.13 -1.26
CA ARG A 51 -10.74 -4.62 -2.66
C ARG A 51 -9.55 -5.49 -3.04
N ASP A 52 -8.34 -4.99 -2.79
CA ASP A 52 -7.12 -5.66 -3.21
C ASP A 52 -6.77 -6.82 -2.28
N THR A 53 -7.08 -6.71 -0.97
CA THR A 53 -7.01 -7.83 -0.03
C THR A 53 -7.91 -8.99 -0.48
N ALA A 54 -9.13 -8.70 -0.95
CA ALA A 54 -10.05 -9.71 -1.45
C ALA A 54 -9.55 -10.36 -2.73
N TRP A 55 -8.97 -9.58 -3.64
CA TRP A 55 -8.34 -10.13 -4.84
C TRP A 55 -7.18 -11.07 -4.49
N LEU A 56 -6.30 -10.66 -3.57
CA LEU A 56 -5.19 -11.51 -3.09
C LEU A 56 -5.72 -12.83 -2.53
N ALA A 57 -6.72 -12.80 -1.66
CA ALA A 57 -7.31 -14.00 -1.08
C ALA A 57 -7.92 -14.94 -2.13
N ALA A 58 -8.60 -14.39 -3.14
CA ALA A 58 -9.15 -15.16 -4.26
C ALA A 58 -8.07 -15.79 -5.16
N HIS A 59 -6.83 -15.29 -5.10
CA HIS A 59 -5.68 -15.79 -5.87
C HIS A 59 -4.69 -16.60 -5.02
N SER A 60 -5.18 -17.23 -3.95
CA SER A 60 -4.43 -18.17 -3.10
C SER A 60 -3.31 -17.54 -2.27
N PHE A 61 -3.39 -16.26 -1.98
CA PHE A 61 -2.55 -15.61 -0.98
C PHE A 61 -3.27 -15.61 0.37
N ASP A 62 -2.56 -15.93 1.46
CA ASP A 62 -3.09 -15.79 2.83
C ASP A 62 -3.06 -14.30 3.21
N ALA A 63 -4.06 -13.57 2.73
CA ALA A 63 -4.09 -12.12 2.76
C ALA A 63 -4.68 -11.56 4.07
N ARG A 64 -4.05 -10.52 4.61
CA ARG A 64 -4.50 -9.73 5.75
C ARG A 64 -4.36 -8.25 5.44
N GLY A 65 -5.45 -7.48 5.60
CA GLY A 65 -5.46 -6.04 5.37
C GLY A 65 -5.13 -5.25 6.62
N PHE A 66 -4.39 -4.15 6.45
CA PHE A 66 -4.05 -3.18 7.48
C PHE A 66 -4.32 -1.78 6.98
N ASP A 67 -5.00 -0.96 7.76
CA ASP A 67 -5.24 0.46 7.43
C ASP A 67 -5.22 1.33 8.68
N ALA A 68 -4.93 2.60 8.51
CA ALA A 68 -4.97 3.59 9.58
C ALA A 68 -6.38 4.11 9.85
N SER A 69 -7.31 4.02 8.88
CA SER A 69 -8.68 4.49 8.97
C SER A 69 -9.60 3.42 9.55
N ALA A 70 -10.10 3.67 10.75
CA ALA A 70 -11.11 2.80 11.37
C ALA A 70 -12.42 2.77 10.56
N GLY A 71 -12.77 3.88 9.91
CA GLY A 71 -13.94 3.99 9.05
C GLY A 71 -13.84 3.10 7.81
N LEU A 72 -12.68 3.13 7.11
CA LEU A 72 -12.45 2.25 5.95
C LEU A 72 -12.40 0.77 6.35
N LEU A 73 -11.77 0.44 7.49
CA LEU A 73 -11.76 -0.92 8.01
C LEU A 73 -13.14 -1.45 8.35
N ALA A 74 -14.05 -0.60 8.84
CA ALA A 74 -15.44 -0.99 9.04
C ALA A 74 -16.12 -1.36 7.72
N GLN A 75 -15.88 -0.60 6.65
CA GLN A 75 -16.37 -0.92 5.30
C GLN A 75 -15.76 -2.21 4.76
N ALA A 76 -14.44 -2.40 4.92
CA ALA A 76 -13.74 -3.62 4.49
C ALA A 76 -14.30 -4.87 5.16
N ARG A 77 -14.52 -4.83 6.48
CA ARG A 77 -15.12 -5.95 7.25
C ARG A 77 -16.55 -6.24 6.83
N ALA A 78 -17.33 -5.20 6.51
CA ALA A 78 -18.69 -5.38 6.01
C ALA A 78 -18.74 -6.00 4.61
N ALA A 79 -17.84 -5.56 3.70
CA ALA A 79 -17.78 -6.08 2.34
C ALA A 79 -17.17 -7.50 2.26
N HIS A 80 -16.22 -7.80 3.14
CA HIS A 80 -15.41 -9.04 3.09
C HIS A 80 -15.33 -9.73 4.47
N PRO A 81 -16.46 -10.22 5.04
CA PRO A 81 -16.51 -10.70 6.43
C PRO A 81 -15.66 -11.95 6.72
N ALA A 82 -15.22 -12.67 5.69
CA ALA A 82 -14.34 -13.82 5.83
C ALA A 82 -12.85 -13.45 5.91
N LEU A 83 -12.49 -12.19 5.64
CA LEU A 83 -11.09 -11.73 5.63
C LEU A 83 -10.73 -10.99 6.92
N ARG A 84 -9.44 -10.89 7.20
CA ARG A 84 -8.92 -10.21 8.40
C ARG A 84 -8.46 -8.81 8.05
N PHE A 85 -8.93 -7.84 8.84
CA PHE A 85 -8.59 -6.42 8.70
C PHE A 85 -8.28 -5.84 10.08
N ASP A 86 -7.10 -5.24 10.22
CA ASP A 86 -6.61 -4.70 11.49
C ASP A 86 -6.15 -3.25 11.37
N LEU A 87 -6.26 -2.53 12.48
CA LEU A 87 -5.82 -1.14 12.55
C LEU A 87 -4.30 -1.11 12.68
N ALA A 88 -3.62 -0.51 11.73
CA ALA A 88 -2.20 -0.21 11.80
C ALA A 88 -1.84 0.96 10.88
N ALA A 89 -0.92 1.81 11.32
CA ALA A 89 -0.54 3.03 10.60
C ALA A 89 0.96 3.08 10.33
N LEU A 90 1.34 3.51 9.12
CA LEU A 90 2.69 3.93 8.81
C LEU A 90 3.03 5.23 9.55
N PRO A 91 4.30 5.43 9.97
CA PRO A 91 5.45 4.57 9.66
C PRO A 91 5.63 3.35 10.57
N ASP A 92 4.99 3.29 11.74
CA ASP A 92 5.38 2.37 12.81
C ASP A 92 4.83 0.96 12.63
N LEU A 93 3.60 0.82 12.12
CA LEU A 93 2.87 -0.44 11.96
C LEU A 93 2.81 -1.23 13.28
N ASP A 94 2.45 -0.52 14.38
CA ASP A 94 2.37 -1.11 15.71
C ASP A 94 1.44 -2.32 15.73
N GLY A 95 1.90 -3.38 16.40
CA GLY A 95 1.16 -4.65 16.52
C GLY A 95 1.20 -5.55 15.28
N VAL A 96 1.88 -5.14 14.19
CA VAL A 96 2.11 -6.00 13.02
C VAL A 96 3.42 -6.73 13.18
N GLU A 97 3.38 -8.06 13.10
CA GLU A 97 4.54 -8.93 13.32
C GLU A 97 5.59 -8.75 12.22
N ARG A 98 6.84 -8.48 12.63
CA ARG A 98 7.97 -8.36 11.71
C ARG A 98 8.48 -9.72 11.26
N GLY A 99 8.92 -9.82 10.00
CA GLY A 99 9.43 -11.07 9.43
C GLY A 99 8.37 -12.16 9.22
N ALA A 100 7.09 -11.83 9.32
CA ALA A 100 5.99 -12.80 9.22
C ALA A 100 5.48 -13.03 7.80
N PHE A 101 5.67 -12.07 6.89
CA PHE A 101 5.01 -12.08 5.59
C PHE A 101 5.94 -12.51 4.46
N GLN A 102 5.41 -13.32 3.54
CA GLN A 102 6.05 -13.64 2.26
C GLN A 102 5.96 -12.48 1.29
N ASN A 103 4.83 -11.78 1.31
CA ASN A 103 4.61 -10.63 0.46
C ASN A 103 4.04 -9.47 1.29
N VAL A 104 4.41 -8.26 0.90
CA VAL A 104 3.82 -7.01 1.41
C VAL A 104 3.41 -6.18 0.20
N MET A 105 2.16 -5.74 0.20
CA MET A 105 1.62 -4.79 -0.77
C MET A 105 1.35 -3.47 -0.07
N CYS A 106 1.71 -2.36 -0.73
CA CYS A 106 1.36 -1.01 -0.28
C CYS A 106 1.07 -0.14 -1.51
N GLU A 107 -0.20 -0.07 -1.90
CA GLU A 107 -0.65 0.62 -3.12
C GLU A 107 -1.12 2.03 -2.83
N THR A 108 -0.42 3.03 -3.36
CA THR A 108 -0.79 4.47 -3.31
C THR A 108 -1.07 5.03 -1.90
N VAL A 109 -0.24 4.63 -0.92
CA VAL A 109 -0.37 5.05 0.49
C VAL A 109 0.71 6.07 0.88
N VAL A 110 1.98 5.78 0.55
CA VAL A 110 3.13 6.55 1.08
C VAL A 110 3.12 8.02 0.65
N MET A 111 2.45 8.37 -0.43
CA MET A 111 2.26 9.77 -0.83
C MET A 111 1.34 10.57 0.11
N HIS A 112 0.66 9.91 1.04
CA HIS A 112 -0.17 10.56 2.06
C HIS A 112 0.57 10.79 3.38
N LEU A 113 1.89 10.59 3.38
CA LEU A 113 2.77 10.84 4.51
C LEU A 113 3.56 12.13 4.31
N ASP A 114 3.99 12.73 5.42
CA ASP A 114 5.05 13.74 5.36
C ASP A 114 6.27 13.12 4.65
N PRO A 115 6.93 13.85 3.71
CA PRO A 115 8.12 13.33 3.02
C PRO A 115 9.18 12.75 3.94
N ALA A 116 9.38 13.31 5.13
CA ALA A 116 10.33 12.79 6.13
C ALA A 116 9.93 11.41 6.69
N GLN A 117 8.67 11.02 6.58
CA GLN A 117 8.17 9.72 7.05
C GLN A 117 8.19 8.64 5.97
N VAL A 118 8.41 8.97 4.69
CA VAL A 118 8.40 8.00 3.59
C VAL A 118 9.49 6.95 3.78
N GLY A 119 10.74 7.35 3.96
CA GLY A 119 11.85 6.42 4.17
C GLY A 119 11.66 5.51 5.40
N PRO A 120 11.34 6.03 6.59
CA PRO A 120 10.96 5.21 7.74
C PRO A 120 9.84 4.21 7.44
N SER A 121 8.81 4.61 6.71
CA SER A 121 7.70 3.74 6.33
C SER A 121 8.14 2.59 5.42
N VAL A 122 9.00 2.86 4.43
CA VAL A 122 9.54 1.83 3.54
C VAL A 122 10.37 0.81 4.35
N ARG A 123 11.19 1.28 5.32
CA ARG A 123 11.90 0.36 6.22
C ARG A 123 10.95 -0.52 7.02
N SER A 124 9.85 0.04 7.52
CA SER A 124 8.85 -0.74 8.26
C SER A 124 8.16 -1.77 7.37
N LEU A 125 7.79 -1.43 6.13
CA LEU A 125 7.22 -2.36 5.16
C LEU A 125 8.19 -3.53 4.85
N LEU A 126 9.46 -3.22 4.60
CA LEU A 126 10.50 -4.23 4.38
C LEU A 126 10.71 -5.12 5.62
N ALA A 127 10.61 -4.55 6.83
CA ALA A 127 10.76 -5.29 8.07
C ALA A 127 9.63 -6.30 8.32
N LEU A 128 8.45 -6.14 7.72
CA LEU A 128 7.37 -7.13 7.77
C LEU A 128 7.71 -8.41 6.99
N LEU A 129 8.54 -8.30 5.95
CA LEU A 129 8.92 -9.41 5.10
C LEU A 129 9.87 -10.36 5.84
N ARG A 130 9.71 -11.64 5.59
CA ARG A 130 10.75 -12.64 5.86
C ARG A 130 11.87 -12.52 4.81
N ALA A 131 13.01 -13.16 5.06
CA ALA A 131 14.09 -13.25 4.09
C ALA A 131 13.57 -13.84 2.76
N GLY A 132 13.99 -13.27 1.63
CA GLY A 132 13.50 -13.62 0.30
C GLY A 132 12.06 -13.20 0.00
N GLY A 133 11.38 -12.49 0.90
CA GLY A 133 10.02 -11.97 0.71
C GLY A 133 9.97 -10.80 -0.28
N THR A 134 8.78 -10.49 -0.79
CA THR A 134 8.60 -9.49 -1.85
C THR A 134 7.71 -8.33 -1.40
N LEU A 135 8.20 -7.10 -1.56
CA LEU A 135 7.45 -5.86 -1.41
C LEU A 135 6.97 -5.38 -2.78
N TYR A 136 5.69 -5.12 -2.93
CA TYR A 136 5.14 -4.23 -3.95
C TYR A 136 4.82 -2.89 -3.30
N LEU A 137 5.36 -1.81 -3.86
CA LEU A 137 5.14 -0.44 -3.39
C LEU A 137 4.77 0.45 -4.56
N SER A 138 3.75 1.28 -4.40
CA SER A 138 3.44 2.31 -5.38
C SER A 138 3.07 3.64 -4.73
N TRP A 139 3.22 4.70 -5.51
CA TRP A 139 2.74 6.02 -5.13
C TRP A 139 2.38 6.86 -6.36
N ARG A 140 1.42 7.75 -6.19
CA ARG A 140 1.14 8.76 -7.22
C ARG A 140 2.29 9.75 -7.27
N VAL A 141 2.87 9.94 -8.45
CA VAL A 141 3.92 10.93 -8.67
C VAL A 141 3.33 12.32 -8.60
N THR A 142 3.89 13.15 -7.73
CA THR A 142 3.54 14.57 -7.57
C THR A 142 4.77 15.38 -7.91
N ASP A 143 4.65 16.22 -8.94
CA ASP A 143 5.73 17.08 -9.38
C ASP A 143 5.82 18.34 -8.49
N ASP A 144 7.00 18.94 -8.46
CA ASP A 144 7.35 20.24 -7.87
C ASP A 144 7.16 20.34 -6.36
N ALA A 145 5.94 20.36 -5.85
CA ALA A 145 5.64 20.55 -4.43
C ALA A 145 4.46 19.71 -3.96
N SER A 146 4.53 19.31 -2.69
CA SER A 146 3.40 18.63 -2.03
C SER A 146 2.14 19.49 -2.09
N LYS A 147 1.00 18.84 -2.32
CA LYS A 147 -0.30 19.51 -2.42
C LYS A 147 -1.38 18.75 -1.69
N ARG A 148 -2.49 19.43 -1.39
CA ARG A 148 -3.70 18.79 -0.90
C ARG A 148 -4.80 18.83 -1.96
N ASP A 149 -5.63 17.83 -2.00
CA ASP A 149 -6.83 17.85 -2.80
C ASP A 149 -7.99 18.59 -2.06
N PRO A 150 -9.13 18.79 -2.72
CA PRO A 150 -10.28 19.48 -2.10
C PRO A 150 -10.80 18.79 -0.82
N SER A 151 -10.55 17.49 -0.65
CA SER A 151 -10.91 16.75 0.57
C SER A 151 -9.89 16.92 1.69
N GLY A 152 -8.76 17.58 1.45
CA GLY A 152 -7.67 17.77 2.41
C GLY A 152 -6.60 16.69 2.40
N ARG A 153 -6.69 15.67 1.54
CA ARG A 153 -5.71 14.59 1.46
C ARG A 153 -4.39 15.12 0.90
N LEU A 154 -3.30 14.83 1.62
CA LEU A 154 -1.94 15.16 1.20
C LEU A 154 -1.51 14.29 0.01
N TYR A 155 -0.87 14.92 -0.97
CA TYR A 155 -0.09 14.27 -2.04
C TYR A 155 1.32 14.84 -1.96
N ALA A 156 2.17 14.12 -1.25
CA ALA A 156 3.56 14.51 -1.03
C ALA A 156 4.37 14.41 -2.31
N ALA A 157 5.19 15.43 -2.57
CA ALA A 157 6.23 15.39 -3.56
C ALA A 157 7.54 14.96 -2.89
N PHE A 158 8.15 13.90 -3.38
CA PHE A 158 9.44 13.40 -2.91
C PHE A 158 10.17 12.69 -4.06
N ASP A 159 11.49 12.71 -4.01
CA ASP A 159 12.32 11.98 -4.96
C ASP A 159 12.30 10.47 -4.68
N LYS A 160 12.35 9.67 -5.74
CA LYS A 160 12.39 8.20 -5.63
C LYS A 160 13.55 7.70 -4.77
N SER A 161 14.66 8.43 -4.71
CA SER A 161 15.80 8.09 -3.85
C SER A 161 15.42 7.93 -2.38
N VAL A 162 14.43 8.69 -1.88
CA VAL A 162 13.91 8.53 -0.50
C VAL A 162 13.43 7.09 -0.24
N VAL A 163 12.96 6.41 -1.28
CA VAL A 163 12.54 5.00 -1.23
C VAL A 163 13.70 4.06 -1.48
N THR A 164 14.54 4.33 -2.50
CA THR A 164 15.61 3.39 -2.90
C THR A 164 16.82 3.42 -1.97
N ASP A 165 17.14 4.55 -1.35
CA ASP A 165 18.29 4.69 -0.45
C ASP A 165 18.11 3.96 0.90
N VAL A 166 16.90 3.50 1.20
CA VAL A 166 16.65 2.70 2.40
C VAL A 166 16.76 1.20 2.18
N LEU A 167 16.94 0.76 0.94
CA LEU A 167 17.14 -0.65 0.62
C LEU A 167 18.50 -1.13 1.13
N ALA A 168 18.53 -2.35 1.67
CA ALA A 168 19.77 -2.97 2.12
C ALA A 168 20.60 -3.48 0.91
N PRO A 169 21.92 -3.66 1.05
CA PRO A 169 22.77 -4.16 -0.04
C PRO A 169 22.36 -5.52 -0.61
N GLY A 170 21.61 -6.31 0.15
CA GLY A 170 21.09 -7.63 -0.29
C GLY A 170 19.72 -7.55 -0.97
N ASP A 171 19.04 -6.41 -0.91
CA ASP A 171 17.73 -6.24 -1.53
C ASP A 171 17.86 -6.09 -3.04
N ALA A 172 16.94 -6.71 -3.79
CA ALA A 172 16.95 -6.65 -5.25
C ALA A 172 15.70 -5.95 -5.79
N ILE A 173 15.88 -4.92 -6.61
CA ILE A 173 14.79 -4.31 -7.36
C ILE A 173 14.45 -5.23 -8.54
N LEU A 174 13.24 -5.79 -8.54
CA LEU A 174 12.73 -6.72 -9.56
C LEU A 174 11.93 -6.00 -10.65
N HIS A 175 11.34 -4.85 -10.31
CA HIS A 175 10.56 -4.00 -11.19
C HIS A 175 10.63 -2.55 -10.73
N ASP A 176 10.80 -1.63 -11.66
CA ASP A 176 10.85 -0.18 -11.42
C ASP A 176 10.24 0.50 -12.66
N GLU A 177 9.03 1.05 -12.52
CA GLU A 177 8.30 1.64 -13.64
C GLU A 177 7.49 2.85 -13.19
N GLU A 178 7.62 3.96 -13.91
CA GLU A 178 6.66 5.05 -13.85
C GLU A 178 5.70 4.93 -15.05
N ARG A 179 4.40 4.92 -14.78
CA ARG A 179 3.37 4.79 -15.81
C ARG A 179 2.08 5.50 -15.47
N VAL A 180 1.21 5.65 -16.45
CA VAL A 180 -0.19 6.05 -16.23
C VAL A 180 -0.98 4.80 -15.80
N SER A 181 -1.59 4.85 -14.61
CA SER A 181 -2.42 3.77 -14.07
C SER A 181 -3.70 3.59 -14.91
N VAL A 182 -4.02 2.36 -15.26
CA VAL A 182 -5.22 2.01 -16.06
C VAL A 182 -6.49 2.37 -15.30
N SER A 183 -6.56 2.10 -13.99
CA SER A 183 -7.75 2.32 -13.18
C SER A 183 -7.98 3.80 -12.82
N SER A 184 -6.93 4.59 -12.60
CA SER A 184 -7.06 5.97 -12.10
C SER A 184 -6.71 7.06 -13.12
N GLY A 185 -6.05 6.72 -14.24
CA GLY A 185 -5.54 7.69 -15.22
C GLY A 185 -4.44 8.61 -14.65
N LYS A 186 -3.84 8.28 -13.50
CA LYS A 186 -2.82 9.10 -12.85
C LYS A 186 -1.44 8.50 -13.05
N ARG A 187 -0.40 9.36 -13.09
CA ARG A 187 1.00 8.92 -13.06
C ARG A 187 1.30 8.26 -11.72
N VAL A 188 1.76 7.04 -11.76
CA VAL A 188 2.16 6.25 -10.59
C VAL A 188 3.55 5.67 -10.82
N GLN A 189 4.36 5.70 -9.78
CA GLN A 189 5.58 4.92 -9.68
C GLN A 189 5.22 3.57 -9.07
N ARG A 190 5.72 2.49 -9.65
CA ARG A 190 5.61 1.12 -9.13
C ARG A 190 6.98 0.51 -8.94
N LEU A 191 7.20 -0.02 -7.78
CA LEU A 191 8.45 -0.67 -7.40
C LEU A 191 8.15 -2.06 -6.84
N VAL A 192 8.88 -3.07 -7.30
CA VAL A 192 8.87 -4.39 -6.69
C VAL A 192 10.27 -4.70 -6.20
N VAL A 193 10.39 -5.02 -4.91
CA VAL A 193 11.67 -5.30 -4.26
C VAL A 193 11.61 -6.68 -3.62
N ARG A 194 12.64 -7.49 -3.83
CA ARG A 194 12.87 -8.71 -3.05
C ARG A 194 13.82 -8.41 -1.93
N ARG A 195 13.39 -8.70 -0.70
CA ARG A 195 14.25 -8.59 0.48
C ARG A 195 15.36 -9.63 0.40
N GLY A 196 16.58 -9.21 0.71
CA GLY A 196 17.73 -10.11 0.91
C GLY A 196 17.56 -11.04 2.11
N ASP A 197 18.48 -11.98 2.24
CA ASP A 197 18.56 -12.92 3.34
C ASP A 197 19.00 -12.28 4.66
#